data_7e69df281e3b27d1d086381942668f15
#
_entry.id   7e69df281e3b27d1d086381942668f15
#
_cell.length_a   1.000
_cell.length_b   1.000
_cell.length_c   1.000
_cell.angle_alpha   90.00
_cell.angle_beta   90.00
_cell.angle_gamma   90.00
#
_symmetry.space_group_name_H-M   'P 1'
#
loop_
_entity.id
_entity.type
_entity.pdbx_description
1 polymer ?
#
loop_
_entity_poly.entity_id
_entity_poly.type
_entity_poly.pdbx_seq_one_letter_code
_entity_poly.pdbx_strand_id
1 'polypeptide(L)'
;KASVIVDVYRHKTPTHAFGIYSQERLSDANFLDIGAQGYVEKNVLNFLTGSYYVKLNSFNTGAEDEEILLNFAKKVSENLGEKGRLPFILSSFPEEGKKKNSEKFINKNFLGYSFLHSAFTADYELSGTKFKLFVIESDRKECKDMIQKYLQQTKSLEKNIAEGRYTISDPYHGEIFLHWKGKYIWGILNVSDISLRSKYLKLFE
;
A
#
# COMPACT_ATOMS: atom_id res chain seq x y z
N LYS A 1 -13.60 16.72 31.74
CA LYS A 1 -13.72 15.27 31.96
C LYS A 1 -12.84 14.57 30.95
N ALA A 2 -11.98 13.66 31.40
CA ALA A 2 -11.19 12.82 30.50
C ALA A 2 -12.09 11.82 29.77
N SER A 3 -11.79 11.52 28.50
CA SER A 3 -12.52 10.54 27.70
C SER A 3 -11.67 9.96 26.59
N VAL A 4 -12.03 8.76 26.13
CA VAL A 4 -11.49 8.12 24.93
C VAL A 4 -12.64 7.77 24.00
N ILE A 5 -12.53 8.16 22.74
CA ILE A 5 -13.45 7.75 21.67
C ILE A 5 -12.79 6.61 20.91
N VAL A 6 -13.53 5.54 20.67
CA VAL A 6 -13.08 4.37 19.93
C VAL A 6 -14.00 4.15 18.74
N ASP A 7 -13.46 4.32 17.54
CA ASP A 7 -14.16 4.05 16.28
C ASP A 7 -13.64 2.75 15.67
N VAL A 8 -14.54 1.82 15.37
CA VAL A 8 -14.23 0.51 14.79
C VAL A 8 -14.84 0.42 13.39
N TYR A 9 -14.00 0.41 12.36
CA TYR A 9 -14.44 0.32 10.97
C TYR A 9 -14.19 -1.08 10.42
N ARG A 10 -15.26 -1.80 10.07
CA ARG A 10 -15.16 -3.09 9.39
C ARG A 10 -15.15 -2.89 7.89
N HIS A 11 -14.14 -3.44 7.23
CA HIS A 11 -13.98 -3.43 5.79
C HIS A 11 -14.34 -4.78 5.17
N LYS A 12 -14.52 -4.80 3.84
CA LYS A 12 -14.89 -6.01 3.09
C LYS A 12 -13.84 -7.12 3.23
N THR A 13 -12.55 -6.77 3.27
CA THR A 13 -11.42 -7.69 3.41
C THR A 13 -10.30 -7.04 4.22
N PRO A 14 -9.35 -7.83 4.78
CA PRO A 14 -8.14 -7.29 5.41
C PRO A 14 -7.34 -6.34 4.51
N THR A 15 -7.28 -6.63 3.20
CA THR A 15 -6.61 -5.75 2.23
C THR A 15 -7.27 -4.38 2.11
N HIS A 16 -8.61 -4.31 2.15
CA HIS A 16 -9.33 -3.03 2.13
C HIS A 16 -9.12 -2.25 3.43
N ALA A 17 -9.10 -2.93 4.57
CA ALA A 17 -8.76 -2.31 5.85
C ALA A 17 -7.33 -1.75 5.83
N PHE A 18 -6.36 -2.54 5.34
CA PHE A 18 -4.99 -2.08 5.14
C PHE A 18 -4.93 -0.88 4.19
N GLY A 19 -5.77 -0.83 3.16
CA GLY A 19 -5.81 0.29 2.21
C GLY A 19 -6.07 1.62 2.88
N ILE A 20 -7.08 1.72 3.74
CA ILE A 20 -7.37 2.96 4.48
C ILE A 20 -6.28 3.25 5.50
N TYR A 21 -5.93 2.25 6.33
CA TYR A 21 -4.88 2.37 7.32
C TYR A 21 -3.55 2.88 6.72
N SER A 22 -3.12 2.29 5.60
CA SER A 22 -1.85 2.64 4.96
C SER A 22 -1.83 4.03 4.31
N GLN A 23 -2.98 4.59 4.00
CA GLN A 23 -3.08 5.95 3.47
C GLN A 23 -3.09 7.01 4.56
N GLU A 24 -3.60 6.68 5.75
CA GLU A 24 -3.68 7.61 6.88
C GLU A 24 -2.39 7.61 7.72
N ARG A 25 -1.70 6.47 7.87
CA ARG A 25 -0.46 6.40 8.64
C ARG A 25 0.67 7.19 8.00
N LEU A 26 1.46 7.88 8.81
CA LEU A 26 2.77 8.43 8.39
C LEU A 26 3.83 7.33 8.42
N SER A 27 4.81 7.39 7.51
CA SER A 27 5.88 6.38 7.43
C SER A 27 6.86 6.44 8.61
N ASP A 28 6.91 7.56 9.30
CA ASP A 28 7.76 7.87 10.45
C ASP A 28 7.00 7.92 11.78
N ALA A 29 5.73 7.50 11.80
CA ALA A 29 4.94 7.37 13.02
C ALA A 29 5.59 6.40 14.02
N ASN A 30 5.24 6.53 15.30
CA ASN A 30 5.68 5.58 16.33
C ASN A 30 4.84 4.28 16.24
N PHE A 31 5.43 3.26 15.58
CA PHE A 31 4.74 2.01 15.30
C PHE A 31 4.71 1.07 16.50
N LEU A 32 3.59 0.34 16.63
CA LEU A 32 3.28 -0.56 17.73
C LEU A 32 2.94 -1.97 17.21
N ASP A 33 3.29 -2.97 18.00
CA ASP A 33 2.89 -4.37 17.79
C ASP A 33 1.50 -4.62 18.41
N ILE A 34 0.47 -4.08 17.75
CA ILE A 34 -0.95 -4.28 18.10
C ILE A 34 -1.70 -4.69 16.84
N GLY A 35 -2.44 -5.78 16.90
CA GLY A 35 -3.12 -6.36 15.74
C GLY A 35 -2.15 -6.82 14.67
N ALA A 36 -2.33 -6.37 13.42
CA ALA A 36 -1.36 -6.56 12.34
C ALA A 36 -0.26 -5.50 12.36
N GLN A 37 -0.62 -4.29 12.74
CA GLN A 37 0.25 -3.13 12.97
C GLN A 37 -0.58 -1.99 13.56
N GLY A 38 -0.02 -1.25 14.52
CA GLY A 38 -0.58 -0.01 15.04
C GLY A 38 0.43 1.11 14.98
N TYR A 39 -0.01 2.33 15.25
CA TYR A 39 0.84 3.47 15.52
C TYR A 39 0.20 4.40 16.55
N VAL A 40 1.05 5.11 17.29
CA VAL A 40 0.63 6.09 18.28
C VAL A 40 1.26 7.44 17.99
N GLU A 41 0.47 8.47 18.13
CA GLU A 41 0.84 9.87 18.12
C GLU A 41 0.16 10.58 19.29
N LYS A 42 0.41 11.87 19.48
CA LYS A 42 -0.22 12.62 20.54
C LYS A 42 -1.75 12.54 20.43
N ASN A 43 -2.40 12.01 21.47
CA ASN A 43 -3.85 11.85 21.60
C ASN A 43 -4.51 10.92 20.58
N VAL A 44 -3.73 10.15 19.81
CA VAL A 44 -4.24 9.24 18.77
C VAL A 44 -3.51 7.92 18.82
N LEU A 45 -4.24 6.80 18.77
CA LEU A 45 -3.70 5.48 18.50
C LEU A 45 -4.59 4.79 17.49
N ASN A 46 -4.01 4.40 16.38
CA ASN A 46 -4.73 3.67 15.33
C ASN A 46 -4.08 2.32 15.08
N PHE A 47 -4.88 1.29 14.82
CA PHE A 47 -4.35 -0.03 14.50
C PHE A 47 -5.23 -0.80 13.52
N LEU A 48 -4.61 -1.77 12.87
CA LEU A 48 -5.22 -2.69 11.92
C LEU A 48 -5.24 -4.10 12.50
N THR A 49 -6.39 -4.77 12.48
CA THR A 49 -6.51 -6.19 12.82
C THR A 49 -7.53 -6.88 11.94
N GLY A 50 -7.12 -7.92 11.20
CA GLY A 50 -7.99 -8.57 10.22
C GLY A 50 -8.67 -7.58 9.28
N SER A 51 -9.99 -7.62 9.22
CA SER A 51 -10.80 -6.72 8.39
C SER A 51 -11.18 -5.41 9.10
N TYR A 52 -10.62 -5.13 10.28
CA TYR A 52 -10.95 -3.95 11.06
C TYR A 52 -9.82 -2.93 11.05
N TYR A 53 -10.19 -1.67 10.83
CA TYR A 53 -9.38 -0.51 11.14
C TYR A 53 -9.97 0.19 12.36
N VAL A 54 -9.17 0.35 13.40
CA VAL A 54 -9.58 0.93 14.67
C VAL A 54 -8.84 2.24 14.91
N LYS A 55 -9.60 3.26 15.32
CA LYS A 55 -9.10 4.59 15.66
C LYS A 55 -9.48 4.91 17.10
N LEU A 56 -8.50 5.33 17.88
CA LEU A 56 -8.70 5.79 19.25
C LEU A 56 -8.24 7.24 19.34
N ASN A 57 -9.09 8.08 19.92
CA ASN A 57 -8.80 9.47 20.20
C ASN A 57 -9.02 9.76 21.67
N SER A 58 -8.04 10.33 22.35
CA SER A 58 -8.12 10.72 23.75
C SER A 58 -8.31 12.22 23.92
N PHE A 59 -9.00 12.60 24.97
CA PHE A 59 -9.29 13.99 25.31
C PHE A 59 -9.08 14.21 26.81
N ASN A 60 -8.31 15.23 27.17
CA ASN A 60 -8.03 15.64 28.56
C ASN A 60 -7.45 14.52 29.45
N THR A 61 -6.66 13.63 28.89
CA THR A 61 -6.04 12.48 29.58
C THR A 61 -4.71 12.82 30.25
N GLY A 62 -4.13 13.97 29.91
CA GLY A 62 -2.91 14.48 30.55
C GLY A 62 -1.66 13.69 30.17
N ALA A 63 -0.76 13.48 31.15
CA ALA A 63 0.53 12.83 30.92
C ALA A 63 0.41 11.30 30.71
N GLU A 64 -0.68 10.69 31.12
CA GLU A 64 -0.95 9.23 30.99
C GLU A 64 -1.61 8.86 29.65
N ASP A 65 -1.68 9.78 28.72
CA ASP A 65 -2.41 9.65 27.47
C ASP A 65 -2.04 8.38 26.68
N GLU A 66 -0.75 8.17 26.44
CA GLU A 66 -0.27 7.02 25.67
C GLU A 66 -0.59 5.69 26.36
N GLU A 67 -0.41 5.59 27.67
CA GLU A 67 -0.72 4.39 28.44
C GLU A 67 -2.22 4.07 28.40
N ILE A 68 -3.06 5.08 28.52
CA ILE A 68 -4.51 4.94 28.42
C ILE A 68 -4.91 4.42 27.05
N LEU A 69 -4.38 5.03 25.96
CA LEU A 69 -4.66 4.60 24.60
C LEU A 69 -4.20 3.16 24.34
N LEU A 70 -3.00 2.79 24.80
CA LEU A 70 -2.46 1.43 24.70
C LEU A 70 -3.35 0.40 25.43
N ASN A 71 -3.83 0.71 26.61
CA ASN A 71 -4.70 -0.16 27.39
C ASN A 71 -6.06 -0.38 26.70
N PHE A 72 -6.64 0.69 26.14
CA PHE A 72 -7.87 0.57 25.35
C PHE A 72 -7.64 -0.24 24.06
N ALA A 73 -6.57 0.04 23.33
CA ALA A 73 -6.24 -0.64 22.08
C ALA A 73 -6.05 -2.15 22.27
N LYS A 74 -5.34 -2.57 23.34
CA LYS A 74 -5.17 -3.99 23.68
C LYS A 74 -6.52 -4.67 23.92
N LYS A 75 -7.38 -4.08 24.77
CA LYS A 75 -8.71 -4.63 25.05
C LYS A 75 -9.59 -4.73 23.81
N VAL A 76 -9.58 -3.70 22.94
CA VAL A 76 -10.34 -3.72 21.69
C VAL A 76 -9.80 -4.80 20.76
N SER A 77 -8.47 -4.91 20.59
CA SER A 77 -7.85 -5.94 19.77
C SER A 77 -8.17 -7.36 20.23
N GLU A 78 -8.14 -7.60 21.55
CA GLU A 78 -8.50 -8.89 22.15
C GLU A 78 -9.98 -9.24 21.91
N ASN A 79 -10.88 -8.27 22.09
CA ASN A 79 -12.32 -8.46 21.86
C ASN A 79 -12.69 -8.70 20.41
N LEU A 80 -11.96 -8.10 19.44
CA LEU A 80 -12.17 -8.35 18.02
C LEU A 80 -11.72 -9.76 17.61
N GLY A 81 -10.79 -10.38 18.35
CA GLY A 81 -10.39 -11.79 18.21
C GLY A 81 -9.70 -12.15 16.89
N GLU A 82 -9.50 -11.19 15.99
CA GLU A 82 -8.81 -11.41 14.73
C GLU A 82 -7.29 -11.21 14.88
N LYS A 83 -6.52 -12.27 14.64
CA LYS A 83 -5.07 -12.16 14.50
C LYS A 83 -4.76 -11.61 13.10
N GLY A 84 -4.62 -10.30 13.03
CA GLY A 84 -4.29 -9.63 11.79
C GLY A 84 -2.85 -9.89 11.35
N ARG A 85 -2.68 -9.98 10.02
CA ARG A 85 -1.37 -9.90 9.36
C ARG A 85 -1.47 -8.86 8.25
N LEU A 86 -0.36 -8.19 7.98
CA LEU A 86 -0.27 -7.35 6.80
C LEU A 86 -0.43 -8.21 5.53
N PRO A 87 -0.93 -7.64 4.42
CA PRO A 87 -1.09 -8.39 3.17
C PRO A 87 0.20 -9.07 2.74
N PHE A 88 0.14 -10.38 2.43
CA PHE A 88 1.32 -11.17 2.09
C PHE A 88 2.11 -10.61 0.91
N ILE A 89 1.42 -10.00 -0.05
CA ILE A 89 2.05 -9.40 -1.24
C ILE A 89 3.09 -8.31 -0.88
N LEU A 90 3.01 -7.70 0.30
CA LEU A 90 3.99 -6.71 0.73
C LEU A 90 5.39 -7.31 0.90
N SER A 91 5.49 -8.61 1.18
CA SER A 91 6.78 -9.32 1.26
C SER A 91 7.47 -9.51 -0.08
N SER A 92 6.76 -9.28 -1.20
CA SER A 92 7.37 -9.31 -2.54
C SER A 92 8.16 -8.04 -2.87
N PHE A 93 7.97 -6.96 -2.12
CA PHE A 93 8.74 -5.74 -2.29
C PHE A 93 10.16 -5.92 -1.77
N PRO A 94 11.21 -5.73 -2.62
CA PRO A 94 12.59 -5.85 -2.19
C PRO A 94 12.94 -4.91 -1.03
N GLU A 95 13.75 -5.38 -0.09
CA GLU A 95 14.10 -4.57 1.09
C GLU A 95 15.15 -3.47 0.80
N GLU A 96 16.04 -3.71 -0.17
CA GLU A 96 17.10 -2.75 -0.50
C GLU A 96 16.52 -1.43 -1.00
N GLY A 97 16.84 -0.35 -0.32
CA GLY A 97 16.36 1.00 -0.63
C GLY A 97 14.89 1.27 -0.31
N LYS A 98 14.12 0.29 0.18
CA LYS A 98 12.73 0.48 0.56
C LYS A 98 12.62 1.40 1.78
N LYS A 99 11.76 2.40 1.72
CA LYS A 99 11.40 3.22 2.88
C LYS A 99 10.50 2.41 3.80
N LYS A 100 10.87 2.31 5.06
CA LYS A 100 10.06 1.61 6.07
C LYS A 100 8.64 2.19 6.10
N ASN A 101 7.65 1.29 6.20
CA ASN A 101 6.24 1.64 6.34
C ASN A 101 5.68 2.54 5.23
N SER A 102 6.33 2.58 4.07
CA SER A 102 5.85 3.33 2.90
C SER A 102 4.85 2.58 2.05
N GLU A 103 4.65 1.29 2.35
CA GLU A 103 3.73 0.44 1.60
C GLU A 103 2.29 0.95 1.73
N LYS A 104 1.58 1.01 0.59
CA LYS A 104 0.18 1.43 0.50
C LYS A 104 -0.60 0.47 -0.38
N PHE A 105 -1.90 0.39 -0.14
CA PHE A 105 -2.84 -0.26 -1.06
C PHE A 105 -3.81 0.77 -1.63
N ILE A 106 -3.90 0.82 -2.94
CA ILE A 106 -4.76 1.72 -3.71
C ILE A 106 -5.82 0.86 -4.40
N ASN A 107 -7.02 0.87 -3.84
CA ASN A 107 -8.10 0.03 -4.30
C ASN A 107 -8.63 0.41 -5.68
N LYS A 108 -8.68 1.72 -6.01
CA LYS A 108 -9.22 2.27 -7.27
C LYS A 108 -8.41 3.47 -7.74
N ASN A 109 -8.51 3.76 -9.02
CA ASN A 109 -7.91 4.96 -9.65
C ASN A 109 -6.39 5.05 -9.45
N PHE A 110 -5.69 3.91 -9.52
CA PHE A 110 -4.24 3.94 -9.49
C PHE A 110 -3.71 4.75 -10.68
N LEU A 111 -2.72 5.61 -10.45
CA LEU A 111 -2.23 6.59 -11.43
C LEU A 111 -3.33 7.50 -12.03
N GLY A 112 -4.44 7.70 -11.33
CA GLY A 112 -5.56 8.52 -11.81
C GLY A 112 -6.47 7.81 -12.84
N TYR A 113 -6.20 6.57 -13.19
CA TYR A 113 -6.99 5.82 -14.18
C TYR A 113 -7.99 4.88 -13.50
N SER A 114 -9.28 5.02 -13.83
CA SER A 114 -10.35 4.23 -13.22
C SER A 114 -10.27 2.73 -13.48
N PHE A 115 -9.60 2.33 -14.57
CA PHE A 115 -9.36 0.94 -14.93
C PHE A 115 -8.14 0.33 -14.24
N LEU A 116 -7.25 1.12 -13.63
CA LEU A 116 -6.14 0.61 -12.81
C LEU A 116 -6.58 0.56 -11.35
N HIS A 117 -6.59 -0.64 -10.77
CA HIS A 117 -7.06 -0.86 -9.41
C HIS A 117 -6.24 -1.94 -8.70
N SER A 118 -6.49 -2.12 -7.40
CA SER A 118 -5.87 -3.15 -6.57
C SER A 118 -4.34 -3.09 -6.57
N ALA A 119 -3.79 -1.86 -6.60
CA ALA A 119 -2.35 -1.63 -6.64
C ALA A 119 -1.75 -1.52 -5.23
N PHE A 120 -0.77 -2.35 -4.95
CA PHE A 120 0.14 -2.17 -3.83
C PHE A 120 1.34 -1.35 -4.30
N THR A 121 1.81 -0.43 -3.48
CA THR A 121 2.97 0.42 -3.80
C THR A 121 3.92 0.48 -2.63
N ALA A 122 5.20 0.73 -2.91
CA ALA A 122 6.21 1.06 -1.89
C ALA A 122 7.16 2.12 -2.44
N ASP A 123 7.57 3.04 -1.57
CA ASP A 123 8.53 4.09 -1.90
C ASP A 123 9.96 3.63 -1.62
N TYR A 124 10.86 4.03 -2.50
CA TYR A 124 12.28 3.66 -2.48
C TYR A 124 13.18 4.88 -2.57
N GLU A 125 14.36 4.76 -1.98
CA GLU A 125 15.44 5.70 -2.20
C GLU A 125 16.78 4.95 -2.21
N LEU A 126 17.51 5.02 -3.31
CA LEU A 126 18.81 4.38 -3.46
C LEU A 126 19.77 5.32 -4.18
N SER A 127 20.94 5.55 -3.60
CA SER A 127 21.97 6.46 -4.15
C SER A 127 21.42 7.84 -4.54
N GLY A 128 20.50 8.40 -3.72
CA GLY A 128 19.86 9.70 -3.96
C GLY A 128 18.72 9.69 -4.98
N THR A 129 18.47 8.58 -5.65
CA THR A 129 17.34 8.43 -6.58
C THR A 129 16.10 7.95 -5.82
N LYS A 130 15.01 8.71 -5.92
CA LYS A 130 13.70 8.36 -5.35
C LYS A 130 12.83 7.75 -6.43
N PHE A 131 12.22 6.60 -6.15
CA PHE A 131 11.35 5.91 -7.08
C PHE A 131 10.26 5.15 -6.33
N LYS A 132 9.30 4.61 -7.07
CA LYS A 132 8.19 3.84 -6.50
C LYS A 132 8.05 2.53 -7.26
N LEU A 133 7.94 1.43 -6.53
CA LEU A 133 7.50 0.17 -7.07
C LEU A 133 6.00 -0.01 -6.86
N PHE A 134 5.36 -0.72 -7.77
CA PHE A 134 3.98 -1.15 -7.61
C PHE A 134 3.78 -2.59 -8.06
N VAL A 135 2.79 -3.24 -7.44
CA VAL A 135 2.29 -4.56 -7.83
C VAL A 135 0.77 -4.50 -7.85
N ILE A 136 0.17 -4.87 -8.96
CA ILE A 136 -1.28 -5.12 -9.07
C ILE A 136 -1.48 -6.63 -9.05
N GLU A 137 -2.35 -7.11 -8.16
CA GLU A 137 -2.81 -8.49 -8.14
C GLU A 137 -4.28 -8.53 -8.55
N SER A 138 -4.58 -9.23 -9.65
CA SER A 138 -5.94 -9.44 -10.15
C SER A 138 -6.02 -10.75 -10.92
N ASP A 139 -7.16 -11.09 -11.51
CA ASP A 139 -7.18 -12.22 -12.42
C ASP A 139 -6.47 -11.89 -13.75
N ARG A 140 -6.10 -12.94 -14.50
CA ARG A 140 -5.34 -12.79 -15.76
C ARG A 140 -6.07 -11.97 -16.81
N LYS A 141 -7.39 -12.08 -16.87
CA LYS A 141 -8.23 -11.35 -17.82
C LYS A 141 -8.28 -9.87 -17.47
N GLU A 142 -8.49 -9.56 -16.20
CA GLU A 142 -8.46 -8.17 -15.71
C GLU A 142 -7.09 -7.53 -15.91
N CYS A 143 -5.99 -8.25 -15.64
CA CYS A 143 -4.65 -7.75 -15.92
C CYS A 143 -4.46 -7.40 -17.39
N LYS A 144 -4.92 -8.29 -18.31
CA LYS A 144 -4.89 -8.01 -19.75
C LYS A 144 -5.70 -6.78 -20.11
N ASP A 145 -6.91 -6.67 -19.59
CA ASP A 145 -7.81 -5.54 -19.84
C ASP A 145 -7.23 -4.21 -19.33
N MET A 146 -6.57 -4.22 -18.16
CA MET A 146 -5.85 -3.06 -17.63
C MET A 146 -4.72 -2.61 -18.56
N ILE A 147 -3.87 -3.53 -18.99
CA ILE A 147 -2.77 -3.23 -19.93
C ILE A 147 -3.33 -2.69 -21.24
N GLN A 148 -4.35 -3.33 -21.80
CA GLN A 148 -4.98 -2.90 -23.04
C GLN A 148 -5.50 -1.47 -22.95
N LYS A 149 -6.28 -1.16 -21.92
CA LYS A 149 -6.83 0.18 -21.69
C LYS A 149 -5.73 1.21 -21.47
N TYR A 150 -4.67 0.82 -20.76
CA TYR A 150 -3.55 1.72 -20.49
C TYR A 150 -2.80 2.07 -21.76
N LEU A 151 -2.50 1.11 -22.63
CA LEU A 151 -1.89 1.33 -23.92
C LEU A 151 -2.78 2.19 -24.84
N GLN A 152 -4.09 1.95 -24.85
CA GLN A 152 -5.04 2.77 -25.59
C GLN A 152 -5.08 4.21 -25.10
N GLN A 153 -5.14 4.41 -23.79
CA GLN A 153 -5.20 5.75 -23.16
C GLN A 153 -3.94 6.57 -23.43
N THR A 154 -2.77 5.92 -23.45
CA THR A 154 -1.48 6.55 -23.68
C THR A 154 -1.09 6.56 -25.18
N LYS A 155 -1.98 6.13 -26.07
CA LYS A 155 -1.75 6.03 -27.51
C LYS A 155 -0.53 5.19 -27.91
N SER A 156 -0.17 4.24 -27.04
CA SER A 156 0.91 3.29 -27.29
C SER A 156 0.35 2.16 -28.16
N LEU A 157 0.75 2.12 -29.44
CA LEU A 157 0.22 1.18 -30.43
C LEU A 157 0.94 -0.17 -30.34
N GLU A 158 0.36 -1.12 -29.60
CA GLU A 158 0.75 -2.52 -29.68
C GLU A 158 -0.34 -3.35 -30.36
N LYS A 159 0.05 -4.10 -31.40
CA LYS A 159 -0.89 -4.92 -32.19
C LYS A 159 -1.38 -6.15 -31.42
N ASN A 160 -0.55 -6.72 -30.56
CA ASN A 160 -0.88 -7.91 -29.78
C ASN A 160 -0.51 -7.70 -28.30
N ILE A 161 -1.51 -7.78 -27.43
CA ILE A 161 -1.31 -7.65 -26.00
C ILE A 161 -1.10 -9.04 -25.41
N ALA A 162 0.14 -9.31 -24.98
CA ALA A 162 0.58 -10.57 -24.40
C ALA A 162 1.32 -10.32 -23.09
N GLU A 163 1.50 -11.37 -22.29
CA GLU A 163 2.38 -11.29 -21.14
C GLU A 163 3.80 -10.88 -21.54
N GLY A 164 4.41 -9.98 -20.79
CA GLY A 164 5.72 -9.44 -21.10
C GLY A 164 5.97 -8.08 -20.49
N ARG A 165 7.03 -7.43 -20.96
CA ARG A 165 7.49 -6.13 -20.50
C ARG A 165 6.94 -5.01 -21.40
N TYR A 166 6.53 -3.92 -20.76
CA TYR A 166 5.97 -2.75 -21.42
C TYR A 166 6.70 -1.49 -20.94
N THR A 167 6.93 -0.59 -21.87
CA THR A 167 7.33 0.79 -21.59
C THR A 167 6.21 1.70 -22.04
N ILE A 168 5.63 2.45 -21.14
CA ILE A 168 4.47 3.30 -21.39
C ILE A 168 4.85 4.74 -21.11
N SER A 169 4.74 5.61 -22.13
CA SER A 169 4.88 7.05 -21.96
C SER A 169 3.56 7.63 -21.47
N ASP A 170 3.46 7.81 -20.15
CA ASP A 170 2.26 8.37 -19.53
C ASP A 170 2.36 9.90 -19.49
N PRO A 171 1.32 10.65 -19.94
CA PRO A 171 1.36 12.11 -20.02
C PRO A 171 1.44 12.81 -18.66
N TYR A 172 1.09 12.11 -17.56
CA TYR A 172 1.08 12.66 -16.20
C TYR A 172 2.20 12.11 -15.33
N HIS A 173 2.70 10.91 -15.64
CA HIS A 173 3.65 10.17 -14.80
C HIS A 173 5.00 9.91 -15.49
N GLY A 174 5.16 10.36 -16.73
CA GLY A 174 6.37 10.10 -17.50
C GLY A 174 6.50 8.65 -17.97
N GLU A 175 7.72 8.16 -18.10
CA GLU A 175 7.95 6.78 -18.51
C GLU A 175 7.68 5.82 -17.35
N ILE A 176 6.80 4.85 -17.61
CA ILE A 176 6.44 3.77 -16.70
C ILE A 176 6.92 2.46 -17.31
N PHE A 177 7.69 1.73 -16.52
CA PHE A 177 8.17 0.42 -16.90
C PHE A 177 7.45 -0.63 -16.10
N LEU A 178 6.77 -1.53 -16.78
CA LEU A 178 6.02 -2.60 -16.13
C LEU A 178 6.19 -3.95 -16.82
N HIS A 179 5.90 -5.00 -16.08
CA HIS A 179 5.85 -6.37 -16.56
C HIS A 179 4.52 -6.99 -16.16
N TRP A 180 3.88 -7.67 -17.08
CA TRP A 180 2.67 -8.46 -16.83
C TRP A 180 2.96 -9.94 -17.00
N LYS A 181 2.59 -10.76 -15.99
CA LYS A 181 2.66 -12.22 -16.02
C LYS A 181 1.54 -12.81 -15.16
N GLY A 182 0.68 -13.61 -15.77
CA GLY A 182 -0.42 -14.27 -15.09
C GLY A 182 -1.37 -13.27 -14.42
N LYS A 183 -1.48 -13.36 -13.10
CA LYS A 183 -2.34 -12.53 -12.27
C LYS A 183 -1.65 -11.28 -11.71
N TYR A 184 -0.44 -10.99 -12.14
CA TYR A 184 0.35 -9.87 -11.63
C TYR A 184 0.78 -8.90 -12.72
N ILE A 185 0.65 -7.62 -12.43
CA ILE A 185 1.33 -6.53 -13.12
C ILE A 185 2.22 -5.85 -12.08
N TRP A 186 3.52 -5.75 -12.34
CA TRP A 186 4.43 -4.99 -11.47
C TRP A 186 5.23 -4.00 -12.29
N GLY A 187 5.66 -2.94 -11.63
CA GLY A 187 6.38 -1.90 -12.35
C GLY A 187 7.07 -0.91 -11.44
N ILE A 188 7.77 0.01 -12.10
CA ILE A 188 8.57 1.05 -11.48
C ILE A 188 8.23 2.41 -12.10
N LEU A 189 8.12 3.40 -11.24
CA LEU A 189 7.82 4.79 -11.56
C LEU A 189 8.98 5.69 -11.13
N ASN A 190 9.15 6.81 -11.82
CA ASN A 190 10.08 7.88 -11.45
C ASN A 190 11.56 7.45 -11.47
N VAL A 191 11.95 6.58 -12.40
CA VAL A 191 13.34 6.14 -12.57
C VAL A 191 13.80 6.30 -14.00
N SER A 192 14.87 7.04 -14.19
CA SER A 192 15.56 7.19 -15.48
C SER A 192 16.76 6.24 -15.63
N ASP A 193 17.35 5.80 -14.53
CA ASP A 193 18.50 4.90 -14.53
C ASP A 193 18.09 3.48 -15.00
N ILE A 194 18.67 3.06 -16.14
CA ILE A 194 18.37 1.77 -16.77
C ILE A 194 18.83 0.58 -15.92
N SER A 195 19.97 0.71 -15.22
CA SER A 195 20.52 -0.35 -14.38
C SER A 195 19.62 -0.57 -13.17
N LEU A 196 19.24 0.52 -12.50
CA LEU A 196 18.33 0.50 -11.34
C LEU A 196 16.98 -0.10 -11.74
N ARG A 197 16.40 0.36 -12.84
CA ARG A 197 15.16 -0.16 -13.38
C ARG A 197 15.23 -1.66 -13.67
N SER A 198 16.27 -2.11 -14.36
CA SER A 198 16.45 -3.52 -14.71
C SER A 198 16.63 -4.39 -13.47
N LYS A 199 17.36 -3.91 -12.48
CA LYS A 199 17.54 -4.58 -11.19
C LYS A 199 16.20 -4.87 -10.51
N TYR A 200 15.39 -3.84 -10.32
CA TYR A 200 14.13 -3.98 -9.55
C TYR A 200 13.03 -4.70 -10.31
N LEU A 201 12.94 -4.57 -11.63
CA LEU A 201 11.94 -5.32 -12.41
C LEU A 201 12.21 -6.82 -12.46
N LYS A 202 13.48 -7.24 -12.40
CA LYS A 202 13.85 -8.67 -12.36
C LYS A 202 13.50 -9.37 -11.06
N LEU A 203 13.39 -8.64 -9.95
CA LEU A 203 13.15 -9.24 -8.62
C LEU A 203 11.74 -9.84 -8.48
N PHE A 204 10.82 -9.55 -9.41
CA PHE A 204 9.49 -10.13 -9.46
C PHE A 204 9.34 -11.24 -10.53
N GLU A 205 10.38 -11.53 -11.31
CA GLU A 205 10.39 -12.60 -12.33
C GLU A 205 10.68 -13.96 -11.72
#